data_edf0d26fa463fa1506582887b5fcbdd3
#
_entry.id   edf0d26fa463fa1506582887b5fcbdd3
#
_cell.length_a   1.000
_cell.length_b   1.000
_cell.length_c   1.000
_cell.angle_alpha   90.00
_cell.angle_beta   90.00
_cell.angle_gamma   90.00
#
_symmetry.space_group_name_H-M   'P 1'
#
loop_
_entity.id
_entity.type
_entity.pdbx_description
1 polymer ?
#
loop_
_entity_poly.entity_id
_entity_poly.type
_entity_poly.pdbx_seq_one_letter_code
_entity_poly.pdbx_strand_id
1 'polypeptide(L)'
;MIKTIAILIGLVVVASAQTKPQPPMQLTITAGTEIGQSTDRFKVGDPILITLTMTNTATDPQNICLSSNLYQNLPTLTKDGQLVPIAKWTSSVRQIAKHDETCKDINLPEKIVLDPNAKKDVDWFVLVDSSVSSGAESWYESLRPGKYELSLQRRLDCCDGPTVESNKITFTVAP
;
A
#
# COMPACT_ATOMS: atom_id res chain seq x y z
N MET A 1 -73.41 -17.33 -9.70
CA MET A 1 -72.39 -16.32 -9.25
C MET A 1 -71.12 -17.06 -8.89
N ILE A 2 -70.13 -17.04 -9.79
CA ILE A 2 -68.81 -17.70 -9.57
C ILE A 2 -67.85 -16.60 -9.20
N LYS A 3 -67.23 -16.68 -7.96
CA LYS A 3 -66.25 -15.76 -7.52
C LYS A 3 -64.85 -16.29 -7.91
N THR A 4 -64.17 -15.60 -8.81
CA THR A 4 -62.82 -15.88 -9.24
C THR A 4 -61.87 -15.29 -8.21
N ILE A 5 -61.07 -16.14 -7.54
CA ILE A 5 -59.98 -15.73 -6.63
C ILE A 5 -58.72 -15.67 -7.47
N ALA A 6 -58.16 -14.46 -7.63
CA ALA A 6 -56.85 -14.25 -8.25
C ALA A 6 -55.76 -14.39 -7.18
N ILE A 7 -54.90 -15.40 -7.32
CA ILE A 7 -53.72 -15.61 -6.45
C ILE A 7 -52.57 -14.84 -7.10
N LEU A 8 -52.10 -13.79 -6.43
CA LEU A 8 -50.89 -13.03 -6.79
C LEU A 8 -49.66 -13.76 -6.23
N ILE A 9 -48.94 -14.43 -7.10
CA ILE A 9 -47.63 -15.02 -6.72
C ILE A 9 -46.58 -13.93 -6.83
N GLY A 10 -46.13 -13.41 -5.68
CA GLY A 10 -45.02 -12.46 -5.61
C GLY A 10 -43.71 -13.17 -5.85
N LEU A 11 -43.00 -12.81 -6.92
CA LEU A 11 -41.65 -13.29 -7.24
C LEU A 11 -40.65 -12.50 -6.36
N VAL A 12 -40.12 -13.15 -5.33
CA VAL A 12 -38.99 -12.57 -4.54
C VAL A 12 -37.72 -12.80 -5.32
N VAL A 13 -37.22 -11.76 -5.97
CA VAL A 13 -35.90 -11.75 -6.60
C VAL A 13 -34.85 -11.54 -5.48
N VAL A 14 -34.21 -12.62 -5.06
CA VAL A 14 -33.02 -12.53 -4.18
C VAL A 14 -31.87 -12.07 -5.02
N ALA A 15 -31.50 -10.78 -4.90
CA ALA A 15 -30.29 -10.23 -5.49
C ALA A 15 -29.08 -10.83 -4.75
N SER A 16 -28.45 -11.84 -5.32
CA SER A 16 -27.16 -12.35 -4.86
C SER A 16 -26.11 -11.25 -5.08
N ALA A 17 -25.69 -10.59 -4.01
CA ALA A 17 -24.53 -9.69 -4.07
C ALA A 17 -23.32 -10.52 -4.47
N GLN A 18 -22.85 -10.36 -5.71
CA GLN A 18 -21.60 -10.94 -6.17
C GLN A 18 -20.46 -10.26 -5.38
N THR A 19 -19.94 -10.94 -4.36
CA THR A 19 -18.72 -10.54 -3.69
C THR A 19 -17.59 -10.58 -4.71
N LYS A 20 -17.00 -9.40 -4.97
CA LYS A 20 -15.81 -9.29 -5.82
C LYS A 20 -14.73 -10.24 -5.27
N PRO A 21 -14.10 -11.09 -6.10
CA PRO A 21 -13.06 -11.99 -5.63
C PRO A 21 -12.01 -11.20 -4.84
N GLN A 22 -11.75 -11.60 -3.62
CA GLN A 22 -10.71 -11.00 -2.81
C GLN A 22 -9.36 -11.34 -3.44
N PRO A 23 -8.44 -10.37 -3.60
CA PRO A 23 -7.12 -10.66 -4.13
C PRO A 23 -6.41 -11.67 -3.21
N PRO A 24 -5.57 -12.58 -3.76
CA PRO A 24 -4.90 -13.63 -3.00
C PRO A 24 -3.92 -13.10 -1.95
N MET A 25 -3.59 -11.83 -2.03
CA MET A 25 -2.69 -11.14 -1.11
C MET A 25 -3.33 -9.86 -0.62
N GLN A 26 -3.18 -9.58 0.67
CA GLN A 26 -3.58 -8.34 1.31
C GLN A 26 -2.35 -7.59 1.79
N LEU A 27 -2.26 -6.30 1.47
CA LEU A 27 -1.25 -5.39 1.96
C LEU A 27 -1.82 -4.51 3.07
N THR A 28 -1.12 -4.45 4.20
CA THR A 28 -1.41 -3.53 5.30
C THR A 28 -0.21 -2.63 5.54
N ILE A 29 -0.43 -1.34 5.74
CA ILE A 29 0.61 -0.39 6.11
C ILE A 29 0.34 0.20 7.49
N THR A 30 1.41 0.49 8.21
CA THR A 30 1.40 1.24 9.47
C THR A 30 2.46 2.32 9.44
N ALA A 31 2.23 3.44 10.14
CA ALA A 31 3.19 4.53 10.27
C ALA A 31 3.75 4.58 11.70
N GLY A 32 5.05 4.87 11.85
CA GLY A 32 5.73 4.98 13.12
C GLY A 32 6.97 5.89 13.02
N THR A 33 7.62 6.15 14.14
CA THR A 33 8.93 6.82 14.20
C THR A 33 10.09 5.81 14.16
N GLU A 34 9.77 4.54 14.39
CA GLU A 34 10.68 3.40 14.32
C GLU A 34 9.99 2.22 13.63
N ILE A 35 10.79 1.31 13.08
CA ILE A 35 10.28 0.10 12.41
C ILE A 35 9.51 -0.75 13.43
N GLY A 36 8.31 -1.21 13.04
CA GLY A 36 7.46 -2.05 13.88
C GLY A 36 6.65 -1.29 14.94
N GLN A 37 6.87 0.01 15.10
CA GLN A 37 6.00 0.86 15.92
C GLN A 37 4.83 1.40 15.09
N SER A 38 3.73 1.71 15.76
CA SER A 38 2.56 2.32 15.14
C SER A 38 2.13 3.55 15.92
N THR A 39 2.07 4.70 15.24
CA THR A 39 1.49 5.93 15.78
C THR A 39 0.76 6.70 14.67
N ASP A 40 -0.26 7.44 15.05
CA ASP A 40 -1.00 8.35 14.18
C ASP A 40 -0.68 9.83 14.46
N ARG A 41 0.33 10.11 15.31
CA ARG A 41 0.71 11.47 15.74
C ARG A 41 2.22 11.67 15.62
N PHE A 42 2.59 12.68 14.88
CA PHE A 42 3.96 13.12 14.66
C PHE A 42 4.10 14.61 14.92
N LYS A 43 5.31 15.08 15.15
CA LYS A 43 5.66 16.51 15.16
C LYS A 43 6.35 16.87 13.84
N VAL A 44 6.36 18.15 13.51
CA VAL A 44 7.19 18.65 12.42
C VAL A 44 8.66 18.30 12.69
N GLY A 45 9.29 17.62 11.75
CA GLY A 45 10.68 17.17 11.86
C GLY A 45 10.84 15.73 12.32
N ASP A 46 9.81 15.09 12.86
CA ASP A 46 9.90 13.67 13.18
C ASP A 46 10.09 12.84 11.90
N PRO A 47 10.92 11.79 11.93
CA PRO A 47 10.93 10.79 10.86
C PRO A 47 9.61 10.04 10.84
N ILE A 48 9.09 9.78 9.65
CA ILE A 48 7.89 8.96 9.45
C ILE A 48 8.30 7.74 8.63
N LEU A 49 8.24 6.59 9.28
CA LEU A 49 8.55 5.30 8.70
C LEU A 49 7.26 4.54 8.41
N ILE A 50 7.20 3.89 7.25
CA ILE A 50 6.07 3.05 6.87
C ILE A 50 6.52 1.60 6.87
N THR A 51 5.87 0.77 7.67
CA THR A 51 6.05 -0.69 7.68
C THR A 51 4.98 -1.34 6.82
N LEU A 52 5.40 -2.27 5.99
CA LEU A 52 4.55 -3.02 5.06
C LEU A 52 4.39 -4.46 5.54
N THR A 53 3.15 -4.85 5.77
CA THR A 53 2.80 -6.22 6.16
C THR A 53 1.97 -6.87 5.06
N MET A 54 2.40 -8.03 4.57
CA MET A 54 1.65 -8.85 3.62
C MET A 54 0.97 -10.01 4.35
N THR A 55 -0.27 -10.29 3.94
CA THR A 55 -1.04 -11.45 4.39
C THR A 55 -1.46 -12.26 3.18
N ASN A 56 -1.13 -13.57 3.17
CA ASN A 56 -1.65 -14.48 2.16
C ASN A 56 -3.08 -14.87 2.52
N THR A 57 -4.06 -14.46 1.71
CA THR A 57 -5.49 -14.79 1.88
C THR A 57 -5.94 -15.93 0.98
N ALA A 58 -5.03 -16.50 0.18
CA ALA A 58 -5.30 -17.68 -0.64
C ALA A 58 -5.15 -18.98 0.17
N THR A 59 -5.63 -20.06 -0.44
CA THR A 59 -5.49 -21.43 0.10
C THR A 59 -4.13 -22.06 -0.20
N ASP A 60 -3.39 -21.48 -1.13
CA ASP A 60 -2.09 -21.96 -1.59
C ASP A 60 -0.96 -21.01 -1.19
N PRO A 61 0.28 -21.50 -1.01
CA PRO A 61 1.44 -20.66 -0.77
C PRO A 61 1.63 -19.62 -1.89
N GLN A 62 1.95 -18.38 -1.51
CA GLN A 62 2.19 -17.27 -2.45
C GLN A 62 3.64 -16.81 -2.38
N ASN A 63 4.22 -16.57 -3.56
CA ASN A 63 5.56 -16.00 -3.68
C ASN A 63 5.48 -14.48 -3.73
N ILE A 64 6.33 -13.81 -2.95
CA ILE A 64 6.53 -12.36 -2.99
C ILE A 64 7.96 -12.10 -3.35
N CYS A 65 8.16 -11.25 -4.33
CA CYS A 65 9.47 -10.75 -4.67
C CYS A 65 9.81 -9.50 -3.85
N LEU A 66 11.03 -9.43 -3.32
CA LEU A 66 11.56 -8.26 -2.64
C LEU A 66 12.62 -7.61 -3.54
N SER A 67 12.36 -6.40 -3.94
CA SER A 67 13.24 -5.58 -4.78
C SER A 67 13.35 -4.17 -4.18
N SER A 68 13.83 -3.22 -4.93
CA SER A 68 13.97 -1.83 -4.48
C SER A 68 12.64 -1.22 -4.04
N ASN A 69 12.62 -0.63 -2.85
CA ASN A 69 11.49 0.10 -2.28
C ASN A 69 10.92 1.17 -3.21
N LEU A 70 11.80 1.90 -3.89
CA LEU A 70 11.41 2.96 -4.81
C LEU A 70 10.72 2.44 -6.08
N TYR A 71 11.03 1.21 -6.47
CA TYR A 71 10.45 0.60 -7.66
C TYR A 71 9.13 -0.10 -7.37
N GLN A 72 9.09 -0.93 -6.32
CA GLN A 72 7.92 -1.75 -5.99
C GLN A 72 6.79 -0.96 -5.34
N ASN A 73 7.12 0.06 -4.54
CA ASN A 73 6.17 0.82 -3.76
C ASN A 73 5.78 2.14 -4.46
N LEU A 74 4.52 2.51 -4.38
CA LEU A 74 4.02 3.80 -4.86
C LEU A 74 3.06 4.38 -3.82
N PRO A 75 3.57 5.18 -2.86
CA PRO A 75 2.72 5.86 -1.89
C PRO A 75 1.95 7.01 -2.53
N THR A 76 0.72 7.18 -2.09
CA THR A 76 -0.15 8.31 -2.41
C THR A 76 -0.49 9.01 -1.10
N LEU A 77 0.06 10.20 -0.90
CA LEU A 77 -0.18 11.03 0.28
C LEU A 77 -1.08 12.20 -0.08
N THR A 78 -2.10 12.42 0.72
CA THR A 78 -2.94 13.61 0.61
C THR A 78 -2.96 14.39 1.92
N LYS A 79 -3.12 15.71 1.80
CA LYS A 79 -3.39 16.61 2.91
C LYS A 79 -4.69 17.36 2.60
N ASP A 80 -5.68 17.28 3.48
CA ASP A 80 -6.99 17.92 3.29
C ASP A 80 -7.61 17.57 1.92
N GLY A 81 -7.44 16.33 1.46
CA GLY A 81 -7.91 15.83 0.17
C GLY A 81 -7.07 16.25 -1.05
N GLN A 82 -6.03 17.04 -0.88
CA GLN A 82 -5.13 17.44 -1.96
C GLN A 82 -3.87 16.59 -1.99
N LEU A 83 -3.43 16.18 -3.17
CA LEU A 83 -2.21 15.40 -3.35
C LEU A 83 -0.98 16.19 -2.89
N VAL A 84 -0.15 15.54 -2.08
CA VAL A 84 1.19 16.03 -1.75
C VAL A 84 2.16 15.54 -2.82
N PRO A 85 2.94 16.42 -3.45
CA PRO A 85 3.88 16.00 -4.48
C PRO A 85 5.03 15.19 -3.89
N ILE A 86 5.43 14.13 -4.60
CA ILE A 86 6.64 13.35 -4.28
C ILE A 86 7.86 14.26 -4.40
N ALA A 87 8.86 14.06 -3.54
CA ALA A 87 10.11 14.79 -3.57
C ALA A 87 10.77 14.70 -4.96
N LYS A 88 11.35 15.80 -5.41
CA LYS A 88 11.93 15.90 -6.77
C LYS A 88 12.99 14.83 -7.03
N TRP A 89 13.87 14.59 -6.03
CA TRP A 89 14.92 13.58 -6.14
C TRP A 89 14.32 12.18 -6.32
N THR A 90 13.38 11.79 -5.47
CA THR A 90 12.67 10.50 -5.55
C THR A 90 11.95 10.31 -6.87
N SER A 91 11.30 11.38 -7.37
CA SER A 91 10.67 11.37 -8.68
C SER A 91 11.67 11.12 -9.81
N SER A 92 12.86 11.75 -9.75
CA SER A 92 13.93 11.57 -10.75
C SER A 92 14.51 10.16 -10.72
N VAL A 93 14.80 9.62 -9.53
CA VAL A 93 15.32 8.24 -9.39
C VAL A 93 14.31 7.23 -9.89
N ARG A 94 13.02 7.41 -9.62
CA ARG A 94 11.96 6.54 -10.16
C ARG A 94 11.85 6.58 -11.67
N GLN A 95 12.07 7.73 -12.30
CA GLN A 95 12.09 7.83 -13.76
C GLN A 95 13.25 7.04 -14.36
N ILE A 96 14.44 7.13 -13.74
CA ILE A 96 15.61 6.36 -14.15
C ILE A 96 15.31 4.87 -13.99
N ALA A 97 14.78 4.44 -12.84
CA ALA A 97 14.44 3.04 -12.58
C ALA A 97 13.37 2.47 -13.53
N LYS A 98 12.50 3.31 -14.08
CA LYS A 98 11.52 2.89 -15.10
C LYS A 98 12.16 2.62 -16.47
N HIS A 99 13.24 3.33 -16.79
CA HIS A 99 13.97 3.17 -18.06
C HIS A 99 15.01 2.05 -17.99
N ASP A 100 15.41 1.70 -16.77
CA ASP A 100 16.33 0.60 -16.58
C ASP A 100 15.54 -0.70 -16.73
N GLU A 101 15.59 -1.31 -17.91
CA GLU A 101 15.04 -2.65 -18.18
C GLU A 101 15.75 -3.76 -17.37
N THR A 102 16.59 -3.38 -16.42
CA THR A 102 17.46 -4.21 -15.59
C THR A 102 16.76 -4.96 -14.45
N CYS A 103 15.45 -5.09 -14.48
CA CYS A 103 14.81 -6.17 -13.75
C CYS A 103 15.45 -7.55 -14.00
N LYS A 104 16.24 -7.66 -15.06
CA LYS A 104 16.93 -8.90 -15.44
C LYS A 104 18.32 -9.06 -14.82
N ASP A 105 18.95 -7.95 -14.40
CA ASP A 105 20.35 -7.93 -13.97
C ASP A 105 20.55 -7.62 -12.47
N ILE A 106 19.50 -7.28 -11.74
CA ILE A 106 19.58 -7.16 -10.29
C ILE A 106 19.82 -8.56 -9.74
N ASN A 107 20.95 -8.75 -9.09
CA ASN A 107 21.31 -9.93 -8.30
C ASN A 107 20.08 -10.54 -7.65
N LEU A 108 19.71 -11.72 -8.11
CA LEU A 108 18.50 -12.50 -7.83
C LEU A 108 17.64 -11.87 -6.73
N PRO A 109 16.51 -11.26 -7.10
CA PRO A 109 15.64 -10.62 -6.12
C PRO A 109 15.28 -11.66 -5.05
N GLU A 110 15.31 -11.26 -3.79
CA GLU A 110 14.92 -12.13 -2.71
C GLU A 110 13.44 -12.51 -2.88
N LYS A 111 13.17 -13.81 -2.92
CA LYS A 111 11.81 -14.33 -2.95
C LYS A 111 11.48 -14.91 -1.59
N ILE A 112 10.37 -14.48 -1.03
CA ILE A 112 9.82 -15.09 0.17
C ILE A 112 8.54 -15.83 -0.19
N VAL A 113 8.29 -16.95 0.50
CA VAL A 113 7.06 -17.72 0.39
C VAL A 113 6.21 -17.40 1.62
N LEU A 114 4.95 -17.05 1.40
CA LEU A 114 3.95 -16.95 2.47
C LEU A 114 2.99 -18.12 2.36
N ASP A 115 2.96 -18.92 3.40
CA ASP A 115 1.97 -20.01 3.55
C ASP A 115 0.54 -19.44 3.65
N PRO A 116 -0.50 -20.24 3.42
CA PRO A 116 -1.89 -19.83 3.59
C PRO A 116 -2.14 -19.21 4.97
N ASN A 117 -2.79 -18.05 5.00
CA ASN A 117 -3.06 -17.25 6.20
C ASN A 117 -1.82 -16.71 6.93
N ALA A 118 -0.61 -16.93 6.40
CA ALA A 118 0.59 -16.34 6.98
C ALA A 118 0.59 -14.81 6.80
N LYS A 119 1.11 -14.13 7.83
CA LYS A 119 1.29 -12.68 7.89
C LYS A 119 2.75 -12.39 8.20
N LYS A 120 3.37 -11.48 7.42
CA LYS A 120 4.78 -11.12 7.57
C LYS A 120 5.01 -9.66 7.21
N ASP A 121 5.86 -8.99 7.99
CA ASP A 121 6.42 -7.71 7.58
C ASP A 121 7.44 -7.98 6.49
N VAL A 122 7.20 -7.41 5.32
CA VAL A 122 7.97 -7.71 4.11
C VAL A 122 8.92 -6.59 3.74
N ASP A 123 8.65 -5.38 4.24
CA ASP A 123 9.39 -4.20 3.84
C ASP A 123 9.10 -3.01 4.76
N TRP A 124 9.92 -1.98 4.66
CA TRP A 124 9.70 -0.67 5.25
C TRP A 124 10.37 0.42 4.40
N PHE A 125 9.89 1.63 4.48
CA PHE A 125 10.54 2.78 3.84
C PHE A 125 10.34 4.07 4.62
N VAL A 126 11.20 5.04 4.35
CA VAL A 126 11.10 6.38 4.92
C VAL A 126 10.11 7.20 4.09
N LEU A 127 8.98 7.57 4.71
CA LEU A 127 8.03 8.47 4.07
C LEU A 127 8.56 9.90 4.07
N VAL A 128 9.04 10.35 5.23
CA VAL A 128 9.66 11.66 5.45
C VAL A 128 10.79 11.51 6.46
N ASP A 129 11.92 12.11 6.15
CA ASP A 129 13.01 12.32 7.12
C ASP A 129 13.64 13.68 6.85
N SER A 130 13.44 14.61 7.78
CA SER A 130 14.00 15.95 7.72
C SER A 130 15.38 16.04 8.38
N SER A 131 15.83 15.01 9.08
CA SER A 131 17.11 14.97 9.80
C SER A 131 18.30 14.67 8.87
N VAL A 132 18.03 14.10 7.70
CA VAL A 132 19.07 13.70 6.74
C VAL A 132 19.22 14.76 5.67
N SER A 133 20.27 15.54 5.79
CA SER A 133 20.59 16.65 4.90
C SER A 133 21.08 16.24 3.51
N SER A 134 21.23 14.96 3.22
CA SER A 134 21.64 14.52 1.87
C SER A 134 21.43 13.02 1.68
N GLY A 135 20.51 12.62 0.81
CA GLY A 135 20.52 11.32 0.18
C GLY A 135 19.76 10.19 0.89
N ALA A 136 19.07 10.43 1.99
CA ALA A 136 18.10 9.46 2.44
C ALA A 136 16.92 9.43 1.47
N GLU A 137 16.53 8.24 1.08
CA GLU A 137 15.47 7.97 0.13
C GLU A 137 14.10 8.23 0.76
N SER A 138 13.80 9.49 1.15
CA SER A 138 12.46 9.83 1.60
C SER A 138 11.55 10.11 0.42
N TRP A 139 10.30 9.67 0.55
CA TRP A 139 9.31 9.84 -0.53
C TRP A 139 8.82 11.26 -0.67
N TYR A 140 8.73 11.98 0.43
CA TYR A 140 8.23 13.36 0.47
C TYR A 140 9.23 14.26 1.17
N GLU A 141 9.18 15.54 0.85
CA GLU A 141 9.87 16.57 1.61
C GLU A 141 9.20 16.77 2.98
N SER A 142 9.74 17.66 3.81
CA SER A 142 9.19 17.95 5.13
C SER A 142 7.69 18.24 5.09
N LEU A 143 6.92 17.62 5.98
CA LEU A 143 5.49 17.84 6.09
C LEU A 143 5.18 19.04 7.00
N ARG A 144 4.23 19.85 6.59
CA ARG A 144 3.68 20.96 7.41
C ARG A 144 2.64 20.41 8.40
N PRO A 145 2.35 21.13 9.51
CA PRO A 145 1.25 20.74 10.40
C PRO A 145 -0.05 20.51 9.64
N GLY A 146 -0.77 19.44 10.00
CA GLY A 146 -2.04 19.08 9.37
C GLY A 146 -2.38 17.60 9.49
N LYS A 147 -3.55 17.24 8.92
CA LYS A 147 -4.02 15.87 8.85
C LYS A 147 -3.74 15.30 7.47
N TYR A 148 -3.18 14.10 7.45
CA TYR A 148 -2.76 13.41 6.24
C TYR A 148 -3.47 12.07 6.10
N GLU A 149 -3.70 11.65 4.85
CA GLU A 149 -4.15 10.31 4.50
C GLU A 149 -3.11 9.69 3.55
N LEU A 150 -2.70 8.45 3.85
CA LEU A 150 -1.74 7.69 3.05
C LEU A 150 -2.35 6.37 2.62
N SER A 151 -2.17 6.03 1.36
CA SER A 151 -2.34 4.69 0.81
C SER A 151 -1.11 4.32 -0.02
N LEU A 152 -0.96 3.03 -0.30
CA LEU A 152 0.17 2.48 -1.03
C LEU A 152 -0.29 1.48 -2.07
N GLN A 153 0.29 1.54 -3.26
CA GLN A 153 0.27 0.44 -4.22
C GLN A 153 1.63 -0.26 -4.20
N ARG A 154 1.63 -1.60 -4.11
CA ARG A 154 2.83 -2.42 -4.18
C ARG A 154 2.73 -3.43 -5.30
N ARG A 155 3.81 -3.58 -6.07
CA ARG A 155 3.98 -4.69 -7.02
C ARG A 155 4.35 -5.96 -6.28
N LEU A 156 3.71 -7.07 -6.62
CA LEU A 156 3.98 -8.37 -6.01
C LEU A 156 5.17 -9.08 -6.65
N ASP A 157 5.44 -8.77 -7.90
CA ASP A 157 6.62 -9.28 -8.63
C ASP A 157 7.70 -8.20 -8.72
N CYS A 158 8.92 -8.64 -8.98
CA CYS A 158 10.08 -7.76 -9.06
C CYS A 158 10.08 -6.86 -10.30
N CYS A 159 9.47 -7.32 -11.39
CA CYS A 159 9.50 -6.59 -12.66
C CYS A 159 8.11 -6.12 -13.12
N ASP A 160 7.28 -7.03 -13.58
CA ASP A 160 5.99 -6.74 -14.20
C ASP A 160 4.91 -7.65 -13.61
N GLY A 161 4.52 -7.41 -12.37
CA GLY A 161 3.52 -8.21 -11.71
C GLY A 161 2.25 -7.45 -11.38
N PRO A 162 1.23 -8.16 -10.87
CA PRO A 162 0.04 -7.52 -10.36
C PRO A 162 0.38 -6.60 -9.19
N THR A 163 -0.39 -5.55 -9.04
CA THR A 163 -0.30 -4.65 -7.88
C THR A 163 -1.37 -4.99 -6.85
N VAL A 164 -1.03 -4.76 -5.59
CA VAL A 164 -1.96 -4.80 -4.47
C VAL A 164 -2.03 -3.42 -3.83
N GLU A 165 -3.23 -3.02 -3.44
CA GLU A 165 -3.45 -1.76 -2.71
C GLU A 165 -3.49 -2.03 -1.21
N SER A 166 -2.92 -1.10 -0.44
CA SER A 166 -2.97 -1.15 1.02
C SER A 166 -4.31 -0.64 1.57
N ASN A 167 -4.51 -0.86 2.87
CA ASN A 167 -5.42 -0.02 3.65
C ASN A 167 -5.01 1.45 3.53
N LYS A 168 -5.95 2.34 3.81
CA LYS A 168 -5.68 3.75 4.05
C LYS A 168 -5.39 3.97 5.53
N ILE A 169 -4.35 4.74 5.83
CA ILE A 169 -4.06 5.21 7.17
C ILE A 169 -4.16 6.73 7.23
N THR A 170 -4.54 7.24 8.39
CA THR A 170 -4.61 8.68 8.66
C THR A 170 -3.69 9.01 9.81
N PHE A 171 -2.93 10.09 9.69
CA PHE A 171 -2.07 10.59 10.75
C PHE A 171 -2.07 12.12 10.81
N THR A 172 -1.62 12.65 11.92
CA THR A 172 -1.55 14.11 12.17
C THR A 172 -0.10 14.51 12.41
N VAL A 173 0.33 15.60 11.78
CA VAL A 173 1.59 16.27 12.06
C VAL A 173 1.27 17.53 12.86
N ALA A 174 1.74 17.60 14.11
CA ALA A 174 1.62 18.77 14.99
C ALA A 174 2.81 19.74 14.78
N PRO A 175 2.67 21.01 15.15
CA PRO A 175 3.76 21.97 15.15
C PRO A 175 4.95 21.55 16.00
#